data_da0ec94619300d7708fcf627718ff6ad
#
_entry.id   da0ec94619300d7708fcf627718ff6ad
#
_cell.length_a   1.000
_cell.length_b   1.000
_cell.length_c   1.000
_cell.angle_alpha   90.00
_cell.angle_beta   90.00
_cell.angle_gamma   90.00
#
_symmetry.space_group_name_H-M   'P 1'
#
loop_
_entity.id
_entity.type
_entity.pdbx_description
1 polymer ?
#
loop_
_entity_poly.entity_id
_entity_poly.type
_entity_poly.pdbx_seq_one_letter_code
_entity_poly.pdbx_strand_id
1 'polypeptide(L)'
;ILKDIKEYNLENRVVITSYDWRILYELKKQNLNVLRGFITLQQSLTKTKKNIYEDSPWMGKKFSPDELFLLPDTIKNLEGHVWSVFYKDVTKQNVEIAHKHGLAVTVWTVNREPDILRMIEYGVDGIITDYPKKIQEICKSKNISWF
;
A
#
# COMPACT_ATOMS: atom_id res chain seq x y z
N ILE A 1 -1.14 18.36 10.32
CA ILE A 1 -0.54 17.01 10.35
C ILE A 1 0.99 17.08 10.45
N LEU A 2 1.74 17.69 9.49
CA LEU A 2 3.21 17.69 9.54
C LEU A 2 3.78 18.44 10.75
N LYS A 3 3.15 19.55 11.13
CA LYS A 3 3.49 20.29 12.36
C LYS A 3 3.31 19.39 13.59
N ASP A 4 2.20 18.67 13.66
CA ASP A 4 1.89 17.79 14.80
C ASP A 4 2.86 16.60 14.87
N ILE A 5 3.20 15.99 13.72
CA ILE A 5 4.21 14.92 13.66
C ILE A 5 5.54 15.36 14.25
N LYS A 6 6.02 16.57 13.89
CA LYS A 6 7.24 17.15 14.44
C LYS A 6 7.10 17.51 15.92
N GLU A 7 6.01 18.15 16.30
CA GLU A 7 5.75 18.61 17.66
C GLU A 7 5.73 17.44 18.65
N TYR A 8 5.19 16.28 18.22
CA TYR A 8 5.09 15.09 19.08
C TYR A 8 6.18 14.03 18.81
N ASN A 9 7.18 14.33 17.97
CA ASN A 9 8.29 13.42 17.61
C ASN A 9 7.79 12.07 17.09
N LEU A 10 6.84 12.10 16.14
CA LEU A 10 6.17 10.93 15.60
C LEU A 10 6.74 10.46 14.24
N GLU A 11 7.82 11.05 13.74
CA GLU A 11 8.35 10.81 12.38
C GLU A 11 8.61 9.33 12.11
N ASN A 12 9.13 8.61 13.09
CA ASN A 12 9.42 7.17 12.99
C ASN A 12 8.25 6.25 13.38
N ARG A 13 7.09 6.83 13.67
CA ARG A 13 5.91 6.09 14.18
C ARG A 13 4.67 6.24 13.31
N VAL A 14 4.78 6.98 12.21
CA VAL A 14 3.67 7.24 11.30
C VAL A 14 4.05 6.89 9.87
N VAL A 15 3.06 6.41 9.15
CA VAL A 15 3.12 6.25 7.70
C VAL A 15 2.03 7.14 7.11
N ILE A 16 2.39 8.02 6.19
CA ILE A 16 1.40 8.78 5.44
C ILE A 16 1.11 8.04 4.14
N THR A 17 -0.12 7.56 3.99
CA THR A 17 -0.58 6.90 2.78
C THR A 17 -1.50 7.81 1.97
N SER A 18 -1.38 7.77 0.66
CA SER A 18 -2.26 8.55 -0.21
C SER A 18 -2.58 7.83 -1.51
N TYR A 19 -3.83 7.98 -1.92
CA TYR A 19 -4.32 7.66 -3.26
C TYR A 19 -3.85 8.69 -4.29
N ASP A 20 -3.70 9.94 -3.87
CA ASP A 20 -3.12 11.03 -4.64
C ASP A 20 -1.62 11.13 -4.37
N TRP A 21 -0.81 10.64 -5.32
CA TRP A 21 0.64 10.57 -5.18
C TRP A 21 1.32 11.95 -5.15
N ARG A 22 0.65 13.02 -5.63
CA ARG A 22 1.16 14.39 -5.54
C ARG A 22 1.41 14.81 -4.10
N ILE A 23 0.57 14.34 -3.16
CA ILE A 23 0.76 14.57 -1.73
C ILE A 23 2.06 13.94 -1.24
N LEU A 24 2.38 12.72 -1.69
CA LEU A 24 3.59 12.01 -1.29
C LEU A 24 4.86 12.65 -1.86
N TYR A 25 4.78 13.25 -3.05
CA TYR A 25 5.90 14.04 -3.61
C TYR A 25 6.12 15.33 -2.83
N GLU A 26 5.06 16.00 -2.40
CA GLU A 26 5.16 17.20 -1.59
C GLU A 26 5.77 16.90 -0.22
N LEU A 27 5.39 15.80 0.41
CA LEU A 27 6.00 15.31 1.65
C LEU A 27 7.52 15.09 1.50
N LYS A 28 7.93 14.50 0.37
CA LYS A 28 9.36 14.30 0.07
C LYS A 28 10.11 15.61 -0.04
N LYS A 29 9.55 16.61 -0.76
CA LYS A 29 10.16 17.94 -0.92
C LYS A 29 10.36 18.67 0.41
N GLN A 30 9.46 18.48 1.37
CA GLN A 30 9.56 19.09 2.69
C GLN A 30 10.60 18.43 3.61
N ASN A 31 11.33 17.42 3.09
CA ASN A 31 12.44 16.76 3.76
C ASN A 31 12.06 16.17 5.15
N LEU A 32 10.81 15.73 5.27
CA LEU A 32 10.34 15.06 6.48
C LEU A 32 10.66 13.58 6.37
N ASN A 33 11.33 13.07 7.39
CA ASN A 33 11.68 11.66 7.49
C ASN A 33 10.45 10.81 7.92
N VAL A 34 9.36 10.93 7.15
CA VAL A 34 8.10 10.23 7.39
C VAL A 34 7.94 9.15 6.34
N LEU A 35 7.56 7.95 6.78
CA LEU A 35 7.30 6.84 5.85
C LEU A 35 6.13 7.17 4.92
N ARG A 36 6.30 6.86 3.63
CA ARG A 36 5.31 7.16 2.58
C ARG A 36 4.76 5.87 2.00
N GLY A 37 3.43 5.78 1.99
CA GLY A 37 2.71 4.64 1.43
C GLY A 37 1.91 5.04 0.18
N PHE A 38 2.10 4.30 -0.89
CA PHE A 38 1.45 4.54 -2.18
C PHE A 38 0.22 3.64 -2.31
N ILE A 39 -0.98 4.25 -2.32
CA ILE A 39 -2.22 3.52 -2.53
C ILE A 39 -2.40 3.31 -4.02
N THR A 40 -2.71 2.06 -4.43
CA THR A 40 -2.89 1.69 -5.84
C THR A 40 -4.18 0.91 -6.07
N LEU A 41 -4.89 1.28 -7.15
CA LEU A 41 -6.09 0.62 -7.64
C LEU A 41 -6.09 0.61 -9.17
N GLN A 42 -5.86 -0.56 -9.76
CA GLN A 42 -5.87 -0.78 -11.21
C GLN A 42 -7.20 -1.36 -11.70
N GLN A 43 -7.77 -2.33 -10.98
CA GLN A 43 -9.08 -2.91 -11.28
C GLN A 43 -10.17 -2.14 -10.56
N SER A 44 -10.97 -1.40 -11.29
CA SER A 44 -12.10 -0.70 -10.71
C SER A 44 -13.31 -1.62 -10.58
N LEU A 45 -13.94 -1.62 -9.42
CA LEU A 45 -15.30 -2.14 -9.24
C LEU A 45 -16.34 -1.24 -9.94
N THR A 46 -15.97 0.01 -10.20
CA THR A 46 -16.72 0.99 -10.99
C THR A 46 -15.73 1.82 -11.80
N LYS A 47 -16.07 2.21 -13.03
CA LYS A 47 -15.19 2.92 -14.00
C LYS A 47 -14.50 4.19 -13.45
N THR A 48 -14.87 4.67 -12.28
CA THR A 48 -14.48 5.98 -11.73
C THR A 48 -13.47 5.94 -10.57
N LYS A 49 -13.03 4.75 -10.13
CA LYS A 49 -12.23 4.64 -8.89
C LYS A 49 -10.76 4.25 -9.07
N LYS A 50 -10.28 4.08 -10.29
CA LYS A 50 -8.86 3.78 -10.54
C LYS A 50 -7.99 5.00 -10.28
N ASN A 51 -6.78 4.77 -9.76
CA ASN A 51 -5.74 5.80 -9.78
C ASN A 51 -4.54 5.40 -10.64
N ILE A 52 -4.41 4.12 -10.97
CA ILE A 52 -3.30 3.60 -11.78
C ILE A 52 -3.82 3.33 -13.19
N TYR A 53 -3.56 4.25 -14.10
CA TYR A 53 -3.83 4.16 -15.53
C TYR A 53 -3.02 5.23 -16.27
N GLU A 54 -2.85 5.07 -17.59
CA GLU A 54 -2.14 6.04 -18.43
C GLU A 54 -2.75 7.44 -18.28
N ASP A 55 -1.88 8.45 -18.13
CA ASP A 55 -2.25 9.86 -17.91
C ASP A 55 -3.15 10.14 -16.68
N SER A 56 -3.12 9.26 -15.67
CA SER A 56 -3.86 9.48 -14.45
C SER A 56 -3.41 10.74 -13.70
N PRO A 57 -4.31 11.69 -13.41
CA PRO A 57 -3.96 12.90 -12.67
C PRO A 57 -3.55 12.62 -11.22
N TRP A 58 -3.94 11.46 -10.67
CA TRP A 58 -3.63 11.05 -9.30
C TRP A 58 -2.17 10.69 -9.09
N MET A 59 -1.46 10.31 -10.16
CA MET A 59 -0.05 9.95 -10.09
C MET A 59 0.90 11.16 -10.18
N GLY A 60 0.39 12.33 -10.55
CA GLY A 60 1.12 13.60 -10.55
C GLY A 60 2.23 13.76 -11.61
N LYS A 61 2.56 12.72 -12.35
CA LYS A 61 3.43 12.70 -13.52
C LYS A 61 3.02 11.54 -14.44
N LYS A 62 3.53 11.57 -15.66
CA LYS A 62 3.35 10.45 -16.60
C LYS A 62 4.26 9.29 -16.25
N PHE A 63 3.75 8.09 -16.46
CA PHE A 63 4.47 6.84 -16.34
C PHE A 63 4.31 6.04 -17.62
N SER A 64 5.35 5.31 -18.00
CA SER A 64 5.27 4.36 -19.11
C SER A 64 4.37 3.16 -18.76
N PRO A 65 3.85 2.43 -19.76
CA PRO A 65 3.11 1.19 -19.51
C PRO A 65 3.89 0.20 -18.64
N ASP A 66 5.21 0.08 -18.83
CA ASP A 66 6.06 -0.82 -18.04
C ASP A 66 6.13 -0.39 -16.56
N GLU A 67 6.26 0.91 -16.27
CA GLU A 67 6.22 1.43 -14.91
C GLU A 67 4.86 1.19 -14.23
N LEU A 68 3.76 1.23 -14.99
CA LEU A 68 2.42 0.92 -14.49
C LEU A 68 2.21 -0.58 -14.25
N PHE A 69 2.90 -1.42 -15.00
CA PHE A 69 2.88 -2.87 -14.83
C PHE A 69 3.75 -3.32 -13.66
N LEU A 70 4.93 -2.70 -13.47
CA LEU A 70 5.91 -3.00 -12.43
C LEU A 70 5.79 -2.02 -11.24
N LEU A 71 4.62 -1.96 -10.61
CA LEU A 71 4.35 -1.02 -9.53
C LEU A 71 5.30 -1.10 -8.33
N PRO A 72 5.74 -2.29 -7.85
CA PRO A 72 6.74 -2.34 -6.78
C PRO A 72 8.05 -1.63 -7.14
N ASP A 73 8.56 -1.82 -8.37
CA ASP A 73 9.76 -1.16 -8.87
C ASP A 73 9.55 0.36 -8.97
N THR A 74 8.41 0.76 -9.52
CA THR A 74 8.04 2.18 -9.66
C THR A 74 7.94 2.87 -8.30
N ILE A 75 7.29 2.24 -7.32
CA ILE A 75 7.16 2.78 -5.96
C ILE A 75 8.53 2.86 -5.28
N LYS A 76 9.40 1.86 -5.48
CA LYS A 76 10.78 1.89 -4.99
C LYS A 76 11.57 3.07 -5.57
N ASN A 77 11.47 3.30 -6.88
CA ASN A 77 12.14 4.41 -7.58
C ASN A 77 11.61 5.77 -7.10
N LEU A 78 10.39 5.84 -6.58
CA LEU A 78 9.81 7.01 -5.93
C LEU A 78 10.20 7.13 -4.45
N GLU A 79 11.09 6.24 -3.96
CA GLU A 79 11.50 6.15 -2.56
C GLU A 79 10.30 5.92 -1.63
N GLY A 80 9.33 5.11 -2.06
CA GLY A 80 8.23 4.64 -1.23
C GLY A 80 8.71 3.62 -0.19
N HIS A 81 7.92 3.45 0.85
CA HIS A 81 8.18 2.51 1.95
C HIS A 81 7.08 1.46 2.05
N VAL A 82 5.85 1.82 1.69
CA VAL A 82 4.69 0.93 1.74
C VAL A 82 3.98 0.96 0.39
N TRP A 83 3.66 -0.22 -0.13
CA TRP A 83 2.73 -0.41 -1.23
C TRP A 83 1.39 -0.84 -0.67
N SER A 84 0.38 0.04 -0.73
CA SER A 84 -0.97 -0.24 -0.27
C SER A 84 -1.88 -0.54 -1.46
N VAL A 85 -2.05 -1.81 -1.78
CA VAL A 85 -2.67 -2.27 -3.02
C VAL A 85 -4.08 -2.82 -2.82
N PHE A 86 -4.95 -2.58 -3.78
CA PHE A 86 -6.25 -3.25 -3.81
C PHE A 86 -6.06 -4.77 -3.93
N TYR A 87 -6.65 -5.54 -3.02
CA TYR A 87 -6.38 -6.97 -2.86
C TYR A 87 -6.63 -7.85 -4.09
N LYS A 88 -7.37 -7.36 -5.09
CA LYS A 88 -7.57 -8.07 -6.37
C LYS A 88 -6.50 -7.76 -7.41
N ASP A 89 -5.72 -6.72 -7.20
CA ASP A 89 -4.63 -6.30 -8.08
C ASP A 89 -3.29 -6.95 -7.71
N VAL A 90 -3.19 -7.54 -6.49
CA VAL A 90 -1.95 -8.12 -5.98
C VAL A 90 -1.81 -9.59 -6.38
N THR A 91 -0.59 -9.97 -6.70
CA THR A 91 -0.17 -11.37 -6.89
C THR A 91 0.94 -11.72 -5.91
N LYS A 92 1.11 -13.02 -5.62
CA LYS A 92 2.21 -13.48 -4.77
C LYS A 92 3.58 -13.02 -5.29
N GLN A 93 3.79 -13.10 -6.60
CA GLN A 93 5.04 -12.65 -7.24
C GLN A 93 5.29 -11.16 -7.00
N ASN A 94 4.26 -10.32 -7.10
CA ASN A 94 4.40 -8.87 -6.87
C ASN A 94 4.72 -8.56 -5.40
N VAL A 95 4.20 -9.34 -4.45
CA VAL A 95 4.57 -9.23 -3.03
C VAL A 95 6.05 -9.57 -2.85
N GLU A 96 6.52 -10.66 -3.43
CA GLU A 96 7.94 -11.06 -3.37
C GLU A 96 8.88 -10.00 -3.98
N ILE A 97 8.47 -9.37 -5.09
CA ILE A 97 9.23 -8.26 -5.70
C ILE A 97 9.25 -7.05 -4.77
N ALA A 98 8.10 -6.68 -4.21
CA ALA A 98 8.01 -5.57 -3.27
C ALA A 98 8.92 -5.78 -2.05
N HIS A 99 8.93 -6.99 -1.47
CA HIS A 99 9.81 -7.34 -0.35
C HIS A 99 11.30 -7.27 -0.73
N LYS A 100 11.69 -7.72 -1.93
CA LYS A 100 13.08 -7.58 -2.43
C LYS A 100 13.52 -6.11 -2.52
N HIS A 101 12.57 -5.20 -2.76
CA HIS A 101 12.80 -3.76 -2.75
C HIS A 101 12.73 -3.12 -1.35
N GLY A 102 12.44 -3.90 -0.32
CA GLY A 102 12.26 -3.41 1.05
C GLY A 102 10.97 -2.62 1.26
N LEU A 103 9.96 -2.86 0.42
CA LEU A 103 8.62 -2.29 0.58
C LEU A 103 7.79 -3.21 1.49
N ALA A 104 7.11 -2.64 2.46
CA ALA A 104 6.01 -3.33 3.12
C ALA A 104 4.76 -3.31 2.22
N VAL A 105 4.01 -4.41 2.21
CA VAL A 105 2.81 -4.57 1.38
C VAL A 105 1.57 -4.64 2.27
N THR A 106 0.65 -3.70 2.10
CA THR A 106 -0.67 -3.74 2.74
C THR A 106 -1.76 -3.90 1.69
N VAL A 107 -2.81 -4.66 2.02
CA VAL A 107 -3.93 -4.90 1.10
C VAL A 107 -5.25 -4.39 1.68
N TRP A 108 -6.14 -3.90 0.82
CA TRP A 108 -7.41 -3.29 1.23
C TRP A 108 -8.52 -3.52 0.20
N THR A 109 -9.82 -3.50 0.52
CA THR A 109 -10.36 -3.82 1.84
C THR A 109 -10.77 -5.29 1.80
N VAL A 110 -10.18 -6.12 2.66
CA VAL A 110 -10.31 -7.59 2.61
C VAL A 110 -11.25 -8.07 3.72
N ASN A 111 -12.46 -8.48 3.34
CA ASN A 111 -13.52 -8.82 4.29
C ASN A 111 -13.94 -10.29 4.26
N ARG A 112 -13.66 -10.99 3.16
CA ARG A 112 -14.06 -12.40 3.00
C ARG A 112 -12.93 -13.32 3.45
N GLU A 113 -13.26 -14.36 4.20
CA GLU A 113 -12.29 -15.31 4.72
C GLU A 113 -11.38 -15.95 3.65
N PRO A 114 -11.89 -16.43 2.49
CA PRO A 114 -11.01 -16.95 1.45
C PRO A 114 -10.02 -15.94 0.92
N ASP A 115 -10.41 -14.66 0.85
CA ASP A 115 -9.52 -13.59 0.42
C ASP A 115 -8.48 -13.25 1.51
N ILE A 116 -8.87 -13.26 2.78
CA ILE A 116 -7.96 -13.09 3.93
C ILE A 116 -6.89 -14.19 3.91
N LEU A 117 -7.30 -15.44 3.78
CA LEU A 117 -6.38 -16.59 3.76
C LEU A 117 -5.41 -16.51 2.57
N ARG A 118 -5.91 -16.11 1.39
CA ARG A 118 -5.06 -15.89 0.21
C ARG A 118 -4.03 -14.79 0.44
N MET A 119 -4.41 -13.67 1.07
CA MET A 119 -3.47 -12.59 1.35
C MET A 119 -2.40 -13.01 2.36
N ILE A 120 -2.78 -13.78 3.38
CA ILE A 120 -1.85 -14.40 4.33
C ILE A 120 -0.87 -15.32 3.59
N GLU A 121 -1.37 -16.18 2.69
CA GLU A 121 -0.53 -17.08 1.87
C GLU A 121 0.43 -16.31 0.95
N TYR A 122 0.02 -15.14 0.46
CA TYR A 122 0.88 -14.28 -0.35
C TYR A 122 1.97 -13.59 0.46
N GLY A 123 1.86 -13.63 1.79
CA GLY A 123 2.85 -13.06 2.70
C GLY A 123 2.77 -11.53 2.83
N VAL A 124 1.59 -10.93 2.66
CA VAL A 124 1.43 -9.48 2.85
C VAL A 124 1.69 -9.08 4.30
N ASP A 125 2.23 -7.88 4.51
CA ASP A 125 2.60 -7.38 5.84
C ASP A 125 1.40 -6.81 6.62
N GLY A 126 0.33 -6.44 5.92
CA GLY A 126 -0.86 -5.90 6.57
C GLY A 126 -2.15 -6.10 5.77
N ILE A 127 -3.24 -6.31 6.49
CA ILE A 127 -4.58 -6.45 5.91
C ILE A 127 -5.50 -5.38 6.50
N ILE A 128 -6.01 -4.51 5.64
CA ILE A 128 -7.02 -3.51 5.99
C ILE A 128 -8.39 -4.12 5.76
N THR A 129 -9.21 -4.15 6.80
CA THR A 129 -10.53 -4.81 6.82
C THR A 129 -11.55 -4.02 7.64
N ASP A 130 -12.83 -4.19 7.32
CA ASP A 130 -13.94 -3.70 8.13
C ASP A 130 -14.24 -4.61 9.33
N TYR A 131 -13.63 -5.82 9.38
CA TYR A 131 -13.89 -6.85 10.39
C TYR A 131 -12.61 -7.33 11.10
N PRO A 132 -11.91 -6.47 11.87
CA PRO A 132 -10.61 -6.82 12.47
C PRO A 132 -10.68 -8.03 13.42
N LYS A 133 -11.77 -8.16 14.19
CA LYS A 133 -11.97 -9.32 15.07
C LYS A 133 -11.97 -10.64 14.31
N LYS A 134 -12.60 -10.68 13.14
CA LYS A 134 -12.64 -11.88 12.28
C LYS A 134 -11.23 -12.30 11.84
N ILE A 135 -10.39 -11.35 11.44
CA ILE A 135 -9.00 -11.66 11.07
C ILE A 135 -8.23 -12.21 12.27
N GLN A 136 -8.40 -11.63 13.46
CA GLN A 136 -7.75 -12.13 14.68
C GLN A 136 -8.15 -13.56 15.00
N GLU A 137 -9.43 -13.92 14.86
CA GLU A 137 -9.93 -15.27 15.06
C GLU A 137 -9.34 -16.25 14.03
N ILE A 138 -9.27 -15.88 12.76
CA ILE A 138 -8.62 -16.67 11.70
C ILE A 138 -7.15 -16.91 12.02
N CYS A 139 -6.41 -15.85 12.36
CA CYS A 139 -4.99 -15.97 12.72
C CYS A 139 -4.77 -16.89 13.92
N LYS A 140 -5.59 -16.75 14.98
CA LYS A 140 -5.55 -17.66 16.14
C LYS A 140 -5.76 -19.12 15.76
N SER A 141 -6.79 -19.41 14.95
CA SER A 141 -7.10 -20.77 14.52
C SER A 141 -5.99 -21.43 13.70
N LYS A 142 -5.11 -20.63 13.12
CA LYS A 142 -4.00 -21.09 12.27
C LYS A 142 -2.61 -20.90 12.91
N ASN A 143 -2.55 -20.55 14.18
CA ASN A 143 -1.30 -20.25 14.91
C ASN A 143 -0.43 -19.19 14.21
N ILE A 144 -1.05 -18.20 13.57
CA ILE A 144 -0.38 -17.07 12.94
C ILE A 144 -0.33 -15.95 13.98
N SER A 145 0.88 -15.49 14.33
CA SER A 145 1.05 -14.31 15.16
C SER A 145 0.81 -13.04 14.34
N TRP A 146 0.19 -12.06 14.96
CA TRP A 146 0.06 -10.69 14.46
C TRP A 146 0.46 -9.73 15.58
N PHE A 147 0.91 -8.57 15.22
CA PHE A 147 1.32 -7.52 16.18
C PHE A 147 0.15 -6.62 16.54
#